data_a5b45bb56819aae740e3870c66c93475
#
_entry.id   a5b45bb56819aae740e3870c66c93475
#
_cell.length_a   1.000
_cell.length_b   1.000
_cell.length_c   1.000
_cell.angle_alpha   90.00
_cell.angle_beta   90.00
_cell.angle_gamma   90.00
#
_symmetry.space_group_name_H-M   'P 1'
#
loop_
_entity.id
_entity.type
_entity.pdbx_description
1 polymer ?
#
loop_
_entity_poly.entity_id
_entity_poly.type
_entity_poly.pdbx_seq_one_letter_code
_entity_poly.pdbx_strand_id
1 'polypeptide(L)'
;MELYVLDYFMNKNFKVLNCPDEIRTQLRHWDKIVYICEEKWVQKSSIWLVIWYPIKASRTVEFERAFSEEETREFLEQQDIAHKVFPSFKEKFKARFEWSKPITARYNPIGDQIYFYFYSEERYVFWDFVKELRAEIWKNLFLFQIWARDMMRLDPTAKDYAVGSDCGMLTACQSLNPLPSVEVECIGLQGVDGRDMERLKGRCWKLKCSLMYELEIYQEEVKNFPTKWSTIKCPWSNENWIVSSYNIMTREVILKTPEGAILRVPLSALESTNS
;
A
#
# COMPACT_ATOMS: atom_id res chain seq x y z
N MET A 1 15.05 -23.51 -4.71
CA MET A 1 14.24 -22.31 -4.91
C MET A 1 13.63 -21.94 -3.56
N GLU A 2 13.76 -20.72 -3.11
CA GLU A 2 13.17 -20.27 -1.83
C GLU A 2 11.66 -20.16 -1.95
N LEU A 3 10.95 -20.61 -0.92
CA LEU A 3 9.52 -20.38 -0.80
C LEU A 3 9.25 -19.19 0.12
N TYR A 4 8.24 -18.45 -0.21
CA TYR A 4 7.81 -17.29 0.57
C TYR A 4 6.40 -17.53 1.08
N VAL A 5 6.08 -16.89 2.18
CA VAL A 5 4.75 -16.94 2.80
C VAL A 5 4.23 -15.56 3.08
N LEU A 6 2.92 -15.41 2.95
CA LEU A 6 2.18 -14.18 3.15
C LEU A 6 1.15 -14.37 4.24
N ASP A 7 1.10 -13.46 5.21
CA ASP A 7 0.06 -13.47 6.23
C ASP A 7 -1.34 -13.42 5.59
N TYR A 8 -2.13 -14.44 5.87
CA TYR A 8 -3.49 -14.57 5.34
C TYR A 8 -4.41 -13.43 5.79
N PHE A 9 -4.30 -12.98 7.04
CA PHE A 9 -5.27 -12.04 7.60
C PHE A 9 -5.12 -10.62 7.04
N MET A 10 -3.89 -10.19 6.78
CA MET A 10 -3.62 -8.81 6.34
C MET A 10 -3.01 -8.71 4.95
N ASN A 11 -2.71 -9.82 4.27
CA ASN A 11 -2.00 -9.86 2.98
C ASN A 11 -0.71 -9.01 3.01
N LYS A 12 0.03 -9.09 4.11
CA LYS A 12 1.29 -8.38 4.30
C LYS A 12 2.28 -9.23 5.10
N ASN A 13 3.45 -8.69 5.39
CA ASN A 13 4.48 -9.37 6.19
C ASN A 13 5.01 -10.64 5.53
N PHE A 14 5.53 -10.51 4.32
CA PHE A 14 6.20 -11.61 3.63
C PHE A 14 7.38 -12.12 4.45
N LYS A 15 7.51 -13.43 4.51
CA LYS A 15 8.62 -14.13 5.18
C LYS A 15 9.15 -15.25 4.29
N VAL A 16 10.40 -15.65 4.51
CA VAL A 16 10.97 -16.83 3.88
C VAL A 16 10.51 -18.05 4.63
N LEU A 17 10.02 -19.07 3.94
CA LEU A 17 9.62 -20.33 4.53
C LEU A 17 10.81 -21.30 4.55
N ASN A 18 11.23 -21.68 5.74
CA ASN A 18 12.16 -22.79 5.93
C ASN A 18 11.36 -24.10 6.09
N CYS A 19 11.47 -24.98 5.12
CA CYS A 19 10.81 -26.28 5.14
C CYS A 19 11.71 -27.34 4.48
N PRO A 20 11.57 -28.63 4.88
CA PRO A 20 12.26 -29.73 4.23
C PRO A 20 11.99 -29.80 2.74
N ASP A 21 12.99 -30.25 1.97
CA ASP A 21 12.88 -30.30 0.50
C ASP A 21 11.75 -31.22 0.01
N GLU A 22 11.45 -32.28 0.74
CA GLU A 22 10.35 -33.21 0.45
C GLU A 22 8.99 -32.50 0.52
N ILE A 23 8.80 -31.65 1.52
CA ILE A 23 7.56 -30.88 1.71
C ILE A 23 7.51 -29.73 0.69
N ARG A 24 8.66 -29.10 0.42
CA ARG A 24 8.77 -28.00 -0.53
C ARG A 24 8.24 -28.36 -1.90
N THR A 25 8.48 -29.58 -2.37
CA THR A 25 8.00 -30.06 -3.67
C THR A 25 6.49 -30.32 -3.72
N GLN A 26 5.86 -30.53 -2.57
CA GLN A 26 4.42 -30.81 -2.46
C GLN A 26 3.58 -29.54 -2.32
N LEU A 27 4.16 -28.47 -1.76
CA LEU A 27 3.46 -27.21 -1.54
C LEU A 27 3.17 -26.50 -2.89
N ARG A 28 1.95 -26.04 -3.07
CA ARG A 28 1.49 -25.28 -4.22
C ARG A 28 1.33 -23.81 -3.89
N HIS A 29 1.31 -23.00 -4.92
CA HIS A 29 1.01 -21.59 -4.78
C HIS A 29 -0.39 -21.38 -4.19
N TRP A 30 -0.50 -20.58 -3.15
CA TRP A 30 -1.70 -20.33 -2.34
C TRP A 30 -2.11 -21.45 -1.38
N ASP A 31 -1.31 -22.49 -1.22
CA ASP A 31 -1.54 -23.43 -0.13
C ASP A 31 -1.52 -22.72 1.22
N LYS A 32 -2.37 -23.18 2.12
CA LYS A 32 -2.46 -22.65 3.46
C LYS A 32 -1.60 -23.47 4.41
N ILE A 33 -0.76 -22.80 5.14
CA ILE A 33 0.06 -23.42 6.19
C ILE A 33 -0.23 -22.78 7.53
N VAL A 34 -0.09 -23.58 8.57
CA VAL A 34 -0.07 -23.10 9.94
C VAL A 34 1.35 -22.86 10.36
N TYR A 35 1.56 -21.78 11.04
CA TYR A 35 2.83 -21.39 11.59
C TYR A 35 2.62 -20.88 13.01
N ILE A 36 3.48 -21.29 13.94
CA ILE A 36 3.52 -20.75 15.29
C ILE A 36 4.50 -19.59 15.33
N CYS A 37 4.03 -18.42 15.69
CA CYS A 37 4.91 -17.29 15.92
C CYS A 37 4.91 -16.91 17.40
N GLU A 38 6.09 -16.56 17.89
CA GLU A 38 6.24 -15.92 19.19
C GLU A 38 6.04 -14.41 19.05
N GLU A 39 4.93 -13.90 19.56
CA GLU A 39 4.72 -12.47 19.75
C GLU A 39 4.65 -12.16 21.24
N LYS A 40 5.60 -11.37 21.73
CA LYS A 40 5.64 -10.90 23.13
C LYS A 40 5.48 -12.03 24.15
N TRP A 41 6.24 -13.11 23.97
CA TRP A 41 6.24 -14.30 24.87
C TRP A 41 4.96 -15.14 24.83
N VAL A 42 4.11 -14.94 23.85
CA VAL A 42 2.92 -15.76 23.62
C VAL A 42 3.04 -16.47 22.29
N GLN A 43 2.94 -17.78 22.28
CA GLN A 43 2.82 -18.56 21.05
C GLN A 43 1.45 -18.35 20.44
N LYS A 44 1.43 -17.87 19.21
CA LYS A 44 0.21 -17.69 18.43
C LYS A 44 0.31 -18.48 17.13
N SER A 45 -0.67 -19.30 16.89
CA SER A 45 -0.83 -19.90 15.56
C SER A 45 -1.37 -18.86 14.59
N SER A 46 -0.86 -18.83 13.39
CA SER A 46 -1.30 -17.95 12.31
C SER A 46 -1.38 -18.72 11.01
N ILE A 47 -2.21 -18.24 10.10
CA ILE A 47 -2.40 -18.84 8.78
C ILE A 47 -1.63 -18.03 7.76
N TRP A 48 -0.87 -18.74 6.94
CA TRP A 48 -0.04 -18.16 5.90
C TRP A 48 -0.31 -18.81 4.56
N LEU A 49 -0.17 -18.01 3.50
CA LEU A 49 -0.33 -18.44 2.12
C LEU A 49 1.05 -18.63 1.50
N VAL A 50 1.27 -19.77 0.87
CA VAL A 50 2.51 -20.07 0.14
C VAL A 50 2.58 -19.26 -1.15
N ILE A 51 3.71 -18.62 -1.40
CA ILE A 51 3.97 -17.79 -2.57
C ILE A 51 5.25 -18.24 -3.25
N TRP A 52 5.22 -18.37 -4.57
CA TRP A 52 6.30 -18.93 -5.37
C TRP A 52 7.17 -17.89 -6.09
N TYR A 53 6.85 -16.60 -6.00
CA TYR A 53 7.72 -15.60 -6.61
C TYR A 53 8.65 -14.94 -5.59
N PRO A 54 9.86 -14.56 -6.03
CA PRO A 54 10.83 -13.94 -5.14
C PRO A 54 10.29 -12.59 -4.66
N ILE A 55 10.24 -12.44 -3.35
CA ILE A 55 9.83 -11.20 -2.68
C ILE A 55 10.91 -10.86 -1.65
N LYS A 56 11.20 -9.59 -1.50
CA LYS A 56 12.11 -9.15 -0.44
C LYS A 56 11.45 -9.41 0.92
N ALA A 57 11.92 -10.42 1.62
CA ALA A 57 11.48 -10.80 2.95
C ALA A 57 12.62 -10.63 3.95
N SER A 58 12.30 -10.12 5.14
CA SER A 58 13.31 -9.78 6.17
C SER A 58 13.44 -10.83 7.27
N ARG A 59 12.57 -11.82 7.29
CA ARG A 59 12.51 -12.84 8.35
C ARG A 59 12.23 -14.20 7.75
N THR A 60 12.81 -15.23 8.37
CA THR A 60 12.55 -16.63 8.08
C THR A 60 11.58 -17.21 9.12
N VAL A 61 10.75 -18.14 8.69
CA VAL A 61 9.82 -18.88 9.54
C VAL A 61 9.93 -20.37 9.28
N GLU A 62 9.74 -21.15 10.31
CA GLU A 62 9.78 -22.59 10.23
C GLU A 62 8.40 -23.14 9.82
N PHE A 63 8.43 -24.12 8.91
CA PHE A 63 7.24 -24.84 8.52
C PHE A 63 6.75 -25.72 9.69
N GLU A 64 5.49 -25.64 10.03
CA GLU A 64 4.87 -26.53 11.00
C GLU A 64 4.05 -27.61 10.29
N ARG A 65 3.02 -27.21 9.60
CA ARG A 65 2.19 -28.11 8.81
C ARG A 65 1.40 -27.37 7.72
N ALA A 66 1.03 -28.10 6.68
CA ALA A 66 0.02 -27.63 5.73
C ALA A 66 -1.39 -28.01 6.19
N PHE A 67 -2.40 -27.37 5.63
CA PHE A 67 -3.77 -27.80 5.81
C PHE A 67 -3.97 -29.15 5.08
N SER A 68 -4.74 -30.04 5.72
CA SER A 68 -5.26 -31.20 5.02
C SER A 68 -6.31 -30.80 3.97
N GLU A 69 -6.66 -31.73 3.09
CA GLU A 69 -7.74 -31.50 2.13
C GLU A 69 -9.10 -31.23 2.84
N GLU A 70 -9.35 -31.91 3.94
CA GLU A 70 -10.54 -31.74 4.76
C GLU A 70 -10.58 -30.37 5.44
N GLU A 71 -9.48 -29.97 6.09
CA GLU A 71 -9.33 -28.63 6.68
C GLU A 71 -9.47 -27.53 5.62
N THR A 72 -8.94 -27.76 4.43
CA THR A 72 -9.06 -26.80 3.32
C THR A 72 -10.50 -26.66 2.86
N ARG A 73 -11.23 -27.78 2.76
CA ARG A 73 -12.66 -27.77 2.37
C ARG A 73 -13.50 -27.05 3.44
N GLU A 74 -13.34 -27.43 4.70
CA GLU A 74 -14.03 -26.78 5.82
C GLU A 74 -13.73 -25.28 5.89
N PHE A 75 -12.47 -24.91 5.73
CA PHE A 75 -12.07 -23.51 5.67
C PHE A 75 -12.79 -22.74 4.55
N LEU A 76 -12.90 -23.32 3.35
CA LEU A 76 -13.58 -22.67 2.22
C LEU A 76 -15.08 -22.52 2.48
N GLU A 77 -15.73 -23.54 3.03
CA GLU A 77 -17.15 -23.48 3.40
C GLU A 77 -17.41 -22.38 4.43
N GLN A 78 -16.59 -22.28 5.46
CA GLN A 78 -16.72 -21.25 6.49
C GLN A 78 -16.38 -19.84 5.94
N GLN A 79 -15.42 -19.75 5.03
CA GLN A 79 -15.11 -18.50 4.36
C GLN A 79 -16.27 -18.02 3.48
N ASP A 80 -16.99 -18.95 2.83
CA ASP A 80 -18.19 -18.64 2.06
C ASP A 80 -19.31 -18.12 2.95
N ILE A 81 -19.45 -18.68 4.16
CA ILE A 81 -20.41 -18.16 5.16
C ILE A 81 -20.03 -16.73 5.54
N ALA A 82 -18.76 -16.46 5.82
CA ALA A 82 -18.29 -15.11 6.13
C ALA A 82 -18.59 -14.12 4.99
N HIS A 83 -18.43 -14.55 3.74
CA HIS A 83 -18.76 -13.74 2.57
C HIS A 83 -20.26 -13.51 2.42
N LYS A 84 -21.11 -14.52 2.70
CA LYS A 84 -22.57 -14.39 2.65
C LYS A 84 -23.13 -13.44 3.69
N VAL A 85 -22.48 -13.38 4.86
CA VAL A 85 -22.90 -12.48 5.95
C VAL A 85 -22.39 -11.05 5.73
N PHE A 86 -21.31 -10.87 4.97
CA PHE A 86 -20.68 -9.57 4.77
C PHE A 86 -21.61 -8.50 4.17
N PRO A 87 -22.50 -8.74 3.20
CA PRO A 87 -23.43 -7.73 2.70
C PRO A 87 -24.35 -7.15 3.78
N SER A 88 -24.95 -8.00 4.61
CA SER A 88 -25.79 -7.56 5.74
C SER A 88 -24.98 -6.74 6.76
N PHE A 89 -23.78 -7.21 7.10
CA PHE A 89 -22.84 -6.43 7.91
C PHE A 89 -22.57 -5.06 7.30
N LYS A 90 -22.26 -5.01 6.00
CA LYS A 90 -21.91 -3.78 5.28
C LYS A 90 -23.04 -2.74 5.33
N GLU A 91 -24.26 -3.18 5.16
CA GLU A 91 -25.45 -2.31 5.21
C GLU A 91 -25.65 -1.72 6.61
N LYS A 92 -25.70 -2.57 7.64
CA LYS A 92 -25.87 -2.17 9.03
C LYS A 92 -24.73 -1.28 9.53
N PHE A 93 -23.50 -1.63 9.15
CA PHE A 93 -22.32 -0.89 9.55
C PHE A 93 -22.33 0.54 8.97
N LYS A 94 -22.63 0.68 7.67
CA LYS A 94 -22.73 1.99 7.01
C LYS A 94 -23.86 2.85 7.56
N ALA A 95 -24.98 2.25 7.92
CA ALA A 95 -26.11 2.99 8.50
C ALA A 95 -25.77 3.59 9.88
N ARG A 96 -24.87 2.94 10.62
CA ARG A 96 -24.52 3.36 11.99
C ARG A 96 -23.23 4.19 12.07
N PHE A 97 -22.29 3.97 11.13
CA PHE A 97 -20.97 4.60 11.12
C PHE A 97 -20.72 5.27 9.77
N GLU A 98 -21.17 6.50 9.63
CA GLU A 98 -21.31 7.23 8.36
C GLU A 98 -19.99 7.34 7.57
N TRP A 99 -18.88 7.66 8.23
CA TRP A 99 -17.58 7.87 7.59
C TRP A 99 -16.69 6.62 7.57
N SER A 100 -17.31 5.46 7.59
CA SER A 100 -16.60 4.19 7.59
C SER A 100 -16.85 3.39 6.31
N LYS A 101 -15.84 2.63 5.88
CA LYS A 101 -15.90 1.79 4.69
C LYS A 101 -15.64 0.32 5.06
N PRO A 102 -16.68 -0.55 5.12
CA PRO A 102 -16.49 -1.98 5.22
C PRO A 102 -15.78 -2.52 3.98
N ILE A 103 -14.78 -3.39 4.16
CA ILE A 103 -13.89 -3.86 3.10
C ILE A 103 -14.13 -5.33 2.76
N THR A 104 -14.00 -6.21 3.74
CA THR A 104 -14.15 -7.66 3.54
C THR A 104 -14.40 -8.38 4.87
N ALA A 105 -14.79 -9.64 4.77
CA ALA A 105 -14.83 -10.57 5.89
C ALA A 105 -13.88 -11.75 5.64
N ARG A 106 -13.22 -12.24 6.69
CA ARG A 106 -12.35 -13.41 6.64
C ARG A 106 -12.62 -14.33 7.81
N TYR A 107 -12.65 -15.61 7.52
CA TYR A 107 -12.79 -16.63 8.55
C TYR A 107 -11.45 -17.00 9.15
N ASN A 108 -11.39 -17.12 10.47
CA ASN A 108 -10.26 -17.64 11.22
C ASN A 108 -10.61 -19.00 11.82
N PRO A 109 -10.10 -20.11 11.27
CA PRO A 109 -10.39 -21.44 11.77
C PRO A 109 -9.78 -21.75 13.15
N ILE A 110 -8.68 -21.06 13.52
CA ILE A 110 -7.99 -21.30 14.79
C ILE A 110 -8.86 -20.93 15.99
N GLY A 111 -9.81 -20.05 15.85
CA GLY A 111 -10.71 -19.65 16.93
C GLY A 111 -12.18 -19.70 16.56
N ASP A 112 -12.52 -20.30 15.42
CA ASP A 112 -13.88 -20.29 14.83
C ASP A 112 -14.51 -18.89 14.86
N GLN A 113 -13.81 -17.93 14.23
CA GLN A 113 -14.12 -16.50 14.32
C GLN A 113 -14.25 -15.88 12.95
N ILE A 114 -15.13 -14.89 12.81
CA ILE A 114 -15.22 -14.05 11.61
C ILE A 114 -14.60 -12.70 11.90
N TYR A 115 -13.67 -12.30 11.05
CA TYR A 115 -13.02 -11.01 11.09
C TYR A 115 -13.63 -10.10 10.02
N PHE A 116 -14.23 -8.99 10.45
CA PHE A 116 -14.72 -7.94 9.57
C PHE A 116 -13.72 -6.79 9.53
N TYR A 117 -13.25 -6.48 8.33
CA TYR A 117 -12.30 -5.40 8.10
C TYR A 117 -13.01 -4.17 7.60
N PHE A 118 -12.68 -3.04 8.20
CA PHE A 118 -13.21 -1.75 7.78
C PHE A 118 -12.14 -0.66 7.87
N TYR A 119 -12.29 0.35 7.04
CA TYR A 119 -11.50 1.58 7.09
C TYR A 119 -12.35 2.71 7.67
N SER A 120 -11.76 3.49 8.57
CA SER A 120 -12.30 4.76 9.04
C SER A 120 -11.15 5.65 9.49
N GLU A 121 -11.29 6.95 9.32
CA GLU A 121 -10.39 7.96 9.89
C GLU A 121 -10.72 8.23 11.36
N GLU A 122 -11.96 8.02 11.72
CA GLU A 122 -12.44 8.17 13.09
C GLU A 122 -12.38 6.88 13.90
N ARG A 123 -12.37 7.03 15.22
CA ARG A 123 -12.48 5.92 16.16
C ARG A 123 -13.89 5.87 16.70
N TYR A 124 -14.53 4.72 16.57
CA TYR A 124 -15.88 4.46 17.08
C TYR A 124 -15.87 3.46 18.22
N VAL A 125 -16.90 3.50 19.03
CA VAL A 125 -17.19 2.48 20.04
C VAL A 125 -18.14 1.46 19.42
N PHE A 126 -17.71 0.21 19.35
CA PHE A 126 -18.42 -0.84 18.62
C PHE A 126 -19.12 -1.86 19.51
N TRP A 127 -19.09 -1.71 20.82
CA TRP A 127 -19.57 -2.73 21.76
C TRP A 127 -21.00 -3.19 21.50
N ASP A 128 -21.94 -2.27 21.41
CA ASP A 128 -23.35 -2.60 21.19
C ASP A 128 -23.57 -3.22 19.80
N PHE A 129 -22.92 -2.67 18.81
CA PHE A 129 -22.98 -3.18 17.45
C PHE A 129 -22.44 -4.63 17.33
N VAL A 130 -21.32 -4.93 17.97
CA VAL A 130 -20.75 -6.29 18.01
C VAL A 130 -21.68 -7.25 18.74
N LYS A 131 -22.33 -6.81 19.81
CA LYS A 131 -23.28 -7.62 20.57
C LYS A 131 -24.52 -7.99 19.74
N GLU A 132 -25.08 -7.02 19.02
CA GLU A 132 -26.19 -7.22 18.10
C GLU A 132 -25.84 -8.23 16.98
N LEU A 133 -24.68 -8.04 16.34
CA LEU A 133 -24.20 -8.94 15.29
C LEU A 133 -23.92 -10.34 15.79
N ARG A 134 -23.35 -10.52 16.99
CA ARG A 134 -23.12 -11.85 17.58
C ARG A 134 -24.42 -12.60 17.81
N ALA A 135 -25.48 -11.94 18.24
CA ALA A 135 -26.78 -12.55 18.44
C ALA A 135 -27.40 -13.04 17.12
N GLU A 136 -27.07 -12.41 16.00
CA GLU A 136 -27.58 -12.74 14.68
C GLU A 136 -26.77 -13.84 13.98
N ILE A 137 -25.43 -13.75 14.07
CA ILE A 137 -24.52 -14.61 13.28
C ILE A 137 -24.16 -15.91 14.02
N TRP A 138 -24.39 -15.97 15.32
CA TRP A 138 -24.08 -17.14 16.19
C TRP A 138 -22.62 -17.59 16.16
N LYS A 139 -21.69 -16.69 15.80
CA LYS A 139 -20.25 -16.91 15.79
C LYS A 139 -19.52 -15.80 16.52
N ASN A 140 -18.32 -16.11 16.98
CA ASN A 140 -17.42 -15.08 17.49
C ASN A 140 -16.98 -14.19 16.33
N LEU A 141 -17.08 -12.88 16.52
CA LEU A 141 -16.66 -11.91 15.51
C LEU A 141 -15.80 -10.82 16.11
N PHE A 142 -14.93 -10.31 15.25
CA PHE A 142 -14.04 -9.22 15.56
C PHE A 142 -14.09 -8.16 14.46
N LEU A 143 -14.07 -6.90 14.86
CA LEU A 143 -13.97 -5.76 13.98
C LEU A 143 -12.52 -5.26 13.95
N PHE A 144 -11.94 -5.22 12.76
CA PHE A 144 -10.59 -4.73 12.56
C PHE A 144 -10.60 -3.43 11.76
N GLN A 145 -10.22 -2.35 12.42
CA GLN A 145 -9.94 -1.09 11.75
C GLN A 145 -8.59 -1.19 11.06
N ILE A 146 -8.56 -0.96 9.76
CA ILE A 146 -7.36 -1.06 8.93
C ILE A 146 -6.95 0.31 8.40
N TRP A 147 -5.68 0.42 8.04
CA TRP A 147 -5.16 1.63 7.41
C TRP A 147 -5.59 1.72 5.95
N ALA A 148 -5.67 2.94 5.41
CA ALA A 148 -6.06 3.20 4.03
C ALA A 148 -5.28 2.37 2.99
N ARG A 149 -3.99 2.12 3.23
CA ARG A 149 -3.15 1.29 2.34
C ARG A 149 -3.41 -0.21 2.49
N ASP A 150 -3.74 -0.68 3.69
CA ASP A 150 -4.11 -2.08 3.92
C ASP A 150 -5.47 -2.42 3.27
N MET A 151 -6.34 -1.42 3.12
CA MET A 151 -7.59 -1.56 2.36
C MET A 151 -7.34 -2.11 0.96
N MET A 152 -6.32 -1.61 0.24
CA MET A 152 -6.00 -2.06 -1.11
C MET A 152 -5.49 -3.50 -1.18
N ARG A 153 -4.95 -4.02 -0.07
CA ARG A 153 -4.49 -5.41 0.02
C ARG A 153 -5.61 -6.38 0.28
N LEU A 154 -6.64 -5.93 0.96
CA LEU A 154 -7.74 -6.75 1.47
C LEU A 154 -9.01 -6.65 0.63
N ASP A 155 -9.18 -5.57 -0.13
CA ASP A 155 -10.35 -5.38 -0.98
C ASP A 155 -10.37 -6.42 -2.11
N PRO A 156 -11.35 -7.33 -2.12
CA PRO A 156 -11.46 -8.35 -3.17
C PRO A 156 -11.66 -7.73 -4.55
N THR A 157 -12.29 -6.56 -4.63
CA THR A 157 -12.50 -5.83 -5.89
C THR A 157 -11.25 -5.10 -6.35
N ALA A 158 -10.25 -4.94 -5.48
CA ALA A 158 -8.97 -4.36 -5.90
C ALA A 158 -8.25 -5.20 -6.95
N LYS A 159 -8.56 -6.49 -7.07
CA LYS A 159 -8.06 -7.35 -8.16
C LYS A 159 -8.61 -6.93 -9.52
N ASP A 160 -9.87 -6.55 -9.59
CA ASP A 160 -10.53 -6.11 -10.83
C ASP A 160 -10.02 -4.72 -11.27
N TYR A 161 -9.56 -3.96 -10.30
CA TYR A 161 -8.90 -2.68 -10.49
C TYR A 161 -7.38 -2.76 -10.39
N ALA A 162 -6.85 -3.94 -10.07
CA ALA A 162 -5.43 -4.23 -9.98
C ALA A 162 -4.78 -4.41 -11.36
N VAL A 163 -5.26 -3.70 -12.28
CA VAL A 163 -4.43 -3.03 -13.22
C VAL A 163 -3.50 -2.14 -12.38
N GLY A 164 -2.87 -2.82 -11.47
CA GLY A 164 -2.14 -2.22 -10.37
C GLY A 164 -0.90 -1.56 -10.82
N SER A 165 -0.22 -2.13 -11.72
CA SER A 165 0.84 -1.57 -12.53
C SER A 165 0.47 -1.83 -13.98
N ASP A 166 0.84 -0.95 -14.87
CA ASP A 166 0.67 -1.09 -16.31
C ASP A 166 1.29 -2.40 -16.85
N CYS A 167 2.10 -3.07 -16.04
CA CYS A 167 2.73 -4.36 -16.34
C CYS A 167 1.97 -5.58 -15.78
N GLY A 168 0.79 -5.43 -15.17
CA GLY A 168 0.00 -6.54 -14.62
C GLY A 168 0.54 -7.17 -13.33
N MET A 169 1.61 -6.60 -12.75
CA MET A 169 2.19 -7.07 -11.49
C MET A 169 1.35 -6.61 -10.28
N LEU A 170 1.68 -7.15 -9.11
CA LEU A 170 1.12 -6.72 -7.83
C LEU A 170 1.21 -5.21 -7.68
N THR A 171 0.21 -4.60 -7.04
CA THR A 171 0.26 -3.17 -6.73
C THR A 171 1.49 -2.85 -5.88
N ALA A 172 2.01 -1.63 -6.00
CA ALA A 172 3.14 -1.19 -5.16
C ALA A 172 2.88 -1.42 -3.67
N CYS A 173 1.62 -1.31 -3.23
CA CYS A 173 1.23 -1.60 -1.85
C CYS A 173 1.39 -3.08 -1.46
N GLN A 174 1.31 -3.99 -2.41
CA GLN A 174 1.48 -5.43 -2.16
C GLN A 174 2.95 -5.85 -2.25
N SER A 175 3.73 -5.23 -3.11
CA SER A 175 5.13 -5.57 -3.35
C SER A 175 6.11 -4.87 -2.42
N LEU A 176 5.75 -3.71 -1.86
CA LEU A 176 6.62 -2.95 -0.96
C LEU A 176 6.39 -3.31 0.51
N ASN A 177 7.46 -3.66 1.18
CA ASN A 177 7.45 -3.85 2.62
C ASN A 177 8.83 -3.45 3.22
N PRO A 178 8.89 -2.44 4.08
CA PRO A 178 7.80 -1.56 4.53
C PRO A 178 7.31 -0.61 3.43
N LEU A 179 6.05 -0.17 3.54
CA LEU A 179 5.50 0.87 2.67
C LEU A 179 6.11 2.22 3.03
N PRO A 180 6.69 2.96 2.06
CA PRO A 180 7.23 4.28 2.33
C PRO A 180 6.12 5.27 2.69
N SER A 181 6.38 6.15 3.63
CA SER A 181 5.57 7.35 3.83
C SER A 181 5.93 8.37 2.76
N VAL A 182 4.93 8.90 2.07
CA VAL A 182 5.13 9.93 1.04
C VAL A 182 4.72 11.27 1.65
N GLU A 183 5.66 12.17 1.75
CA GLU A 183 5.46 13.52 2.27
C GLU A 183 5.08 14.48 1.14
N VAL A 184 4.43 15.59 1.48
CA VAL A 184 3.94 16.57 0.49
C VAL A 184 5.11 17.27 -0.21
N GLU A 185 6.24 17.40 0.45
CA GLU A 185 7.49 17.98 -0.08
C GLU A 185 8.00 17.25 -1.33
N CYS A 186 7.73 15.94 -1.43
CA CYS A 186 8.06 15.15 -2.63
C CYS A 186 7.36 15.69 -3.89
N ILE A 187 6.17 16.27 -3.74
CA ILE A 187 5.38 16.84 -4.85
C ILE A 187 6.10 18.07 -5.43
N GLY A 188 6.50 18.97 -4.54
CA GLY A 188 7.20 20.20 -4.93
C GLY A 188 8.58 19.94 -5.52
N LEU A 189 9.30 18.92 -5.00
CA LEU A 189 10.61 18.54 -5.51
C LEU A 189 10.54 17.97 -6.92
N GLN A 190 9.50 17.14 -7.19
CA GLN A 190 9.29 16.55 -8.50
C GLN A 190 8.56 17.47 -9.50
N GLY A 191 8.26 18.71 -9.11
CA GLY A 191 7.64 19.71 -9.98
C GLY A 191 6.21 19.34 -10.42
N VAL A 192 5.49 18.58 -9.62
CA VAL A 192 4.11 18.15 -9.89
C VAL A 192 3.06 18.85 -9.01
N ASP A 193 3.47 19.87 -8.28
CA ASP A 193 2.66 20.72 -7.41
C ASP A 193 1.54 21.47 -8.13
N GLY A 194 1.71 21.77 -9.42
CA GLY A 194 0.67 22.37 -10.27
C GLY A 194 -0.37 21.37 -10.81
N ARG A 195 -0.25 20.09 -10.50
CA ARG A 195 -1.20 19.06 -10.93
C ARG A 195 -2.36 18.94 -9.96
N ASP A 196 -3.50 18.48 -10.48
CA ASP A 196 -4.63 18.10 -9.64
C ASP A 196 -4.22 17.05 -8.60
N MET A 197 -4.46 17.37 -7.33
CA MET A 197 -4.13 16.49 -6.20
C MET A 197 -4.78 15.11 -6.29
N GLU A 198 -5.94 14.99 -6.93
CA GLU A 198 -6.58 13.70 -7.15
C GLU A 198 -5.74 12.77 -8.04
N ARG A 199 -5.05 13.35 -9.03
CA ARG A 199 -4.14 12.58 -9.91
C ARG A 199 -2.87 12.11 -9.19
N LEU A 200 -2.48 12.77 -8.11
CA LEU A 200 -1.33 12.41 -7.29
C LEU A 200 -1.67 11.39 -6.21
N LYS A 201 -2.96 11.19 -5.92
CA LYS A 201 -3.43 10.17 -4.97
C LYS A 201 -3.56 8.82 -5.65
N GLY A 202 -3.20 7.78 -4.89
CA GLY A 202 -3.53 6.40 -5.25
C GLY A 202 -4.99 6.08 -4.89
N ARG A 203 -5.43 4.88 -5.22
CA ARG A 203 -6.77 4.38 -4.85
C ARG A 203 -6.98 4.26 -3.34
N CYS A 204 -5.90 4.23 -2.57
CA CYS A 204 -5.90 4.29 -1.11
C CYS A 204 -6.08 5.72 -0.56
N TRP A 205 -6.35 6.72 -1.41
CA TRP A 205 -6.52 8.14 -1.07
C TRP A 205 -5.28 8.82 -0.46
N LYS A 206 -4.15 8.10 -0.36
CA LYS A 206 -2.84 8.65 0.03
C LYS A 206 -2.02 8.96 -1.23
N LEU A 207 -0.99 9.77 -1.09
CA LEU A 207 -0.07 10.05 -2.20
C LEU A 207 0.51 8.75 -2.78
N LYS A 208 0.70 8.72 -4.10
CA LYS A 208 1.22 7.55 -4.81
C LYS A 208 2.61 7.18 -4.29
N CYS A 209 2.80 5.92 -3.93
CA CYS A 209 4.09 5.40 -3.47
C CYS A 209 5.19 5.56 -4.53
N SER A 210 4.84 5.62 -5.81
CA SER A 210 5.78 5.84 -6.91
C SER A 210 6.58 7.12 -6.78
N LEU A 211 6.05 8.15 -6.11
CA LEU A 211 6.78 9.39 -5.83
C LEU A 211 8.06 9.15 -5.00
N MET A 212 8.12 8.08 -4.23
CA MET A 212 9.31 7.75 -3.44
C MET A 212 10.40 7.03 -4.23
N TYR A 213 10.06 6.34 -5.31
CA TYR A 213 11.03 5.60 -6.10
C TYR A 213 12.01 6.51 -6.85
N GLU A 214 11.51 7.62 -7.31
CA GLU A 214 12.26 8.59 -8.09
C GLU A 214 12.87 9.68 -7.21
N LEU A 215 12.54 9.71 -5.93
CA LEU A 215 12.88 10.81 -5.03
C LEU A 215 14.39 11.07 -4.95
N GLU A 216 15.19 10.01 -4.82
CA GLU A 216 16.64 10.13 -4.72
C GLU A 216 17.24 10.77 -5.99
N ILE A 217 16.75 10.35 -7.16
CA ILE A 217 17.18 10.91 -8.46
C ILE A 217 16.85 12.41 -8.52
N TYR A 218 15.63 12.78 -8.12
CA TYR A 218 15.23 14.19 -8.09
C TYR A 218 16.04 15.01 -7.08
N GLN A 219 16.37 14.44 -5.91
CA GLN A 219 17.20 15.09 -4.90
C GLN A 219 18.64 15.34 -5.38
N GLU A 220 19.17 14.43 -6.17
CA GLU A 220 20.51 14.60 -6.77
C GLU A 220 20.48 15.62 -7.89
N GLU A 221 19.54 15.49 -8.81
CA GLU A 221 19.46 16.39 -9.98
C GLU A 221 19.14 17.84 -9.60
N VAL A 222 18.31 18.06 -8.56
CA VAL A 222 17.99 19.40 -8.06
C VAL A 222 19.25 20.21 -7.68
N LYS A 223 20.32 19.55 -7.25
CA LYS A 223 21.58 20.24 -6.88
C LYS A 223 22.23 20.95 -8.07
N ASN A 224 21.92 20.53 -9.28
CA ASN A 224 22.41 21.14 -10.52
C ASN A 224 21.60 22.37 -10.95
N PHE A 225 20.45 22.63 -10.30
CA PHE A 225 19.56 23.74 -10.65
C PHE A 225 19.76 24.93 -9.72
N PRO A 226 19.52 26.16 -10.22
CA PRO A 226 19.55 27.34 -9.37
C PRO A 226 18.48 27.27 -8.29
N THR A 227 18.75 27.85 -7.13
CA THR A 227 17.80 27.86 -6.02
C THR A 227 16.48 28.54 -6.42
N LYS A 228 15.35 27.94 -6.11
CA LYS A 228 14.03 28.59 -6.31
C LYS A 228 14.00 29.93 -5.61
N TRP A 229 13.38 30.91 -6.24
CA TRP A 229 13.27 32.30 -5.79
C TRP A 229 14.59 33.10 -5.78
N SER A 230 15.69 32.53 -6.26
CA SER A 230 16.89 33.29 -6.50
C SER A 230 16.74 34.17 -7.75
N THR A 231 17.48 35.28 -7.78
CA THR A 231 17.53 36.17 -8.93
C THR A 231 18.76 35.79 -9.78
N ILE A 232 18.55 35.55 -11.05
CA ILE A 232 19.60 35.22 -12.02
C ILE A 232 19.51 36.12 -13.24
N LYS A 233 20.62 36.33 -13.93
CA LYS A 233 20.63 37.02 -15.21
C LYS A 233 20.04 36.12 -16.30
N CYS A 234 19.13 36.67 -17.08
CA CYS A 234 18.60 35.95 -18.23
C CYS A 234 19.67 35.86 -19.33
N PRO A 235 19.97 34.70 -19.92
CA PRO A 235 20.97 34.54 -20.96
C PRO A 235 20.70 35.35 -22.23
N TRP A 236 19.45 35.71 -22.48
CA TRP A 236 19.00 36.39 -23.71
C TRP A 236 18.62 37.85 -23.52
N SER A 237 18.49 38.29 -22.26
CA SER A 237 18.28 39.69 -21.92
C SER A 237 19.17 40.02 -20.76
N ASN A 238 19.74 41.21 -20.73
CA ASN A 238 20.64 41.59 -19.62
C ASN A 238 19.87 41.94 -18.34
N GLU A 239 18.64 41.47 -18.21
CA GLU A 239 17.73 41.72 -17.10
C GLU A 239 17.82 40.61 -16.05
N ASN A 240 17.49 40.97 -14.82
CA ASN A 240 17.42 40.05 -13.71
C ASN A 240 16.03 39.41 -13.62
N TRP A 241 15.96 38.10 -13.62
CA TRP A 241 14.75 37.31 -13.52
C TRP A 241 14.76 36.43 -12.30
N ILE A 242 13.58 36.11 -11.79
CA ILE A 242 13.41 35.26 -10.61
C ILE A 242 13.18 33.82 -11.05
N VAL A 243 13.92 32.89 -10.47
CA VAL A 243 13.69 31.44 -10.65
C VAL A 243 12.36 31.06 -10.00
N SER A 244 11.35 30.84 -10.80
CA SER A 244 10.02 30.45 -10.29
C SER A 244 9.91 28.95 -10.03
N SER A 245 10.33 28.16 -10.97
CA SER A 245 10.33 26.69 -10.89
C SER A 245 11.30 26.11 -11.92
N TYR A 246 11.42 24.79 -11.93
CA TYR A 246 12.22 24.08 -12.92
C TYR A 246 11.57 22.73 -13.25
N ASN A 247 11.85 22.23 -14.43
CA ASN A 247 11.52 20.87 -14.84
C ASN A 247 12.83 20.07 -14.92
N ILE A 248 13.00 19.13 -13.99
CA ILE A 248 14.20 18.31 -13.90
C ILE A 248 14.34 17.39 -15.11
N MET A 249 13.22 16.82 -15.59
CA MET A 249 13.20 15.86 -16.70
C MET A 249 13.59 16.51 -18.03
N THR A 250 13.13 17.73 -18.30
CA THR A 250 13.47 18.47 -19.53
C THR A 250 14.71 19.33 -19.35
N ARG A 251 15.28 19.41 -18.13
CA ARG A 251 16.40 20.27 -17.75
C ARG A 251 16.16 21.75 -18.10
N GLU A 252 14.96 22.22 -17.82
CA GLU A 252 14.54 23.60 -18.06
C GLU A 252 14.31 24.34 -16.75
N VAL A 253 14.71 25.59 -16.71
CA VAL A 253 14.41 26.54 -15.63
C VAL A 253 13.32 27.49 -16.10
N ILE A 254 12.34 27.71 -15.26
CA ILE A 254 11.24 28.64 -15.51
C ILE A 254 11.52 29.94 -14.76
N LEU A 255 11.79 30.97 -15.54
CA LEU A 255 12.09 32.30 -15.04
C LEU A 255 10.83 33.18 -15.12
N LYS A 256 10.70 34.08 -14.16
CA LYS A 256 9.58 35.01 -14.08
C LYS A 256 10.09 36.42 -13.81
N THR A 257 9.55 37.41 -14.55
CA THR A 257 9.76 38.83 -14.24
C THR A 257 8.82 39.30 -13.13
N PRO A 258 9.13 40.44 -12.49
CA PRO A 258 8.20 41.08 -11.55
C PRO A 258 6.85 41.40 -12.17
N GLU A 259 6.80 41.65 -13.46
CA GLU A 259 5.60 41.99 -14.25
C GLU A 259 4.77 40.75 -14.66
N GLY A 260 5.30 39.53 -14.34
CA GLY A 260 4.60 38.26 -14.56
C GLY A 260 4.91 37.58 -15.89
N ALA A 261 5.83 38.07 -16.71
CA ALA A 261 6.28 37.38 -17.92
C ALA A 261 7.02 36.10 -17.54
N ILE A 262 6.79 35.02 -18.28
CA ILE A 262 7.37 33.68 -18.02
C ILE A 262 8.26 33.30 -19.20
N LEU A 263 9.48 32.85 -18.88
CA LEU A 263 10.44 32.36 -19.85
C LEU A 263 10.94 30.99 -19.45
N ARG A 264 11.05 30.07 -20.39
CA ARG A 264 11.68 28.76 -20.21
C ARG A 264 13.08 28.78 -20.80
N VAL A 265 14.06 28.45 -19.98
CA VAL A 265 15.46 28.49 -20.35
C VAL A 265 16.08 27.12 -20.10
N PRO A 266 16.77 26.51 -21.07
CA PRO A 266 17.53 25.28 -20.83
C PRO A 266 18.60 25.53 -19.74
N LEU A 267 18.80 24.55 -18.85
CA LEU A 267 19.83 24.66 -17.81
C LEU A 267 21.22 24.94 -18.36
N SER A 268 21.56 24.30 -19.49
CA SER A 268 22.85 24.52 -20.19
C SER A 268 23.11 25.95 -20.62
N ALA A 269 22.08 26.72 -20.90
CA ALA A 269 22.24 28.14 -21.25
C ALA A 269 22.55 29.02 -20.04
N LEU A 270 22.19 28.59 -18.84
CA LEU A 270 22.56 29.29 -17.59
C LEU A 270 23.98 28.98 -17.12
N GLU A 271 24.48 27.77 -17.40
CA GLU A 271 25.84 27.36 -17.07
C GLU A 271 26.87 28.17 -17.91
N SER A 272 26.55 28.47 -19.16
CA SER A 272 27.44 29.25 -20.07
C SER A 272 27.55 30.72 -19.70
N THR A 273 26.70 31.26 -18.84
CA THR A 273 26.69 32.68 -18.44
C THR A 273 27.50 32.92 -17.14
N ASN A 274 27.86 31.86 -16.43
CA ASN A 274 28.62 31.91 -15.16
C ASN A 274 30.10 31.54 -15.32
N SER A 275 30.56 31.30 -16.54
CA SER A 275 31.96 31.14 -16.92
C SER A 275 32.48 32.42 -17.60
#